data_18d8dcc2066c3a78e4923b0137ceed62
#
_entry.id   18d8dcc2066c3a78e4923b0137ceed62
#
_cell.length_a   1.000
_cell.length_b   1.000
_cell.length_c   1.000
_cell.angle_alpha   90.00
_cell.angle_beta   90.00
_cell.angle_gamma   90.00
#
_symmetry.space_group_name_H-M   'P 1'
#
loop_
_entity.id
_entity.type
_entity.pdbx_description
1 polymer ?
#
loop_
_entity_poly.entity_id
_entity_poly.type
_entity_poly.pdbx_seq_one_letter_code
_entity_poly.pdbx_strand_id
1 'polypeptide(L)'
;KAAEILMELYAGSLNRFEAERKGDHCLNSTIAELRGKGIQIEDEWEKGPSRGSRGFTNVKRYWVKSEPGNLERVRRMLEMSQGGE
;
A
#
# COMPACT_ATOMS: atom_id res chain seq x y z
N LYS A 1 -9.45 7.41 0.72
CA LYS A 1 -8.49 6.70 1.58
C LYS A 1 -7.61 5.73 0.80
N ALA A 2 -8.22 4.93 -0.08
CA ALA A 2 -7.43 4.01 -0.88
C ALA A 2 -6.47 4.77 -1.80
N ALA A 3 -6.88 5.92 -2.29
CA ALA A 3 -6.03 6.70 -3.17
C ALA A 3 -4.78 7.20 -2.45
N GLU A 4 -4.91 7.57 -1.19
CA GLU A 4 -3.76 8.01 -0.41
C GLU A 4 -2.77 6.88 -0.21
N ILE A 5 -3.28 5.70 0.09
CA ILE A 5 -2.44 4.53 0.26
C ILE A 5 -1.77 4.16 -1.05
N LEU A 6 -2.52 4.20 -2.15
CA LEU A 6 -1.96 3.91 -3.46
C LEU A 6 -0.84 4.88 -3.83
N MET A 7 -1.01 6.15 -3.50
CA MET A 7 0.02 7.15 -3.76
C MET A 7 1.31 6.82 -2.99
N GLU A 8 1.18 6.39 -1.74
CA GLU A 8 2.35 6.01 -0.95
C GLU A 8 3.03 4.77 -1.52
N LEU A 9 2.23 3.81 -1.97
CA LEU A 9 2.79 2.60 -2.58
C LEU A 9 3.49 2.92 -3.89
N TYR A 10 2.95 3.87 -4.64
CA TYR A 10 3.55 4.28 -5.91
C TYR A 10 4.87 5.02 -5.68
N ALA A 11 4.93 5.84 -4.64
CA ALA A 11 6.12 6.60 -4.32
C ALA A 11 7.19 5.76 -3.62
N GLY A 12 6.79 4.66 -3.00
CA GLY A 12 7.74 3.84 -2.26
C GLY A 12 7.09 2.54 -1.83
N SER A 13 7.01 2.32 -0.52
CA SER A 13 6.42 1.11 0.03
C SER A 13 5.78 1.41 1.37
N LEU A 14 4.93 0.49 1.83
CA LEU A 14 4.26 0.63 3.12
C LEU A 14 4.15 -0.72 3.81
N ASN A 15 4.28 -0.70 5.13
CA ASN A 15 3.84 -1.82 5.94
C ASN A 15 2.67 -1.36 6.81
N ARG A 16 2.09 -2.29 7.61
CA ARG A 16 0.89 -1.95 8.36
C ARG A 16 1.12 -0.85 9.38
N PHE A 17 2.32 -0.77 9.94
CA PHE A 17 2.60 0.26 10.93
C PHE A 17 2.65 1.64 10.30
N GLU A 18 3.25 1.71 9.12
CA GLU A 18 3.32 2.97 8.39
C GLU A 18 1.94 3.41 7.92
N ALA A 19 1.12 2.44 7.51
CA ALA A 19 -0.23 2.75 7.08
C ALA A 19 -1.08 3.27 8.25
N GLU A 20 -0.88 2.71 9.44
CA GLU A 20 -1.62 3.19 10.60
C GLU A 20 -1.32 4.64 10.90
N ARG A 21 -0.07 5.04 10.73
CA ARG A 21 0.30 6.45 10.94
C ARG A 21 -0.42 7.38 9.96
N LYS A 22 -0.82 6.84 8.83
CA LYS A 22 -1.54 7.62 7.82
C LYS A 22 -3.05 7.45 7.95
N GLY A 23 -3.50 6.79 8.99
CA GLY A 23 -4.91 6.65 9.28
C GLY A 23 -5.57 5.41 8.71
N ASP A 24 -4.81 4.52 8.10
CA ASP A 24 -5.39 3.28 7.56
C ASP A 24 -5.09 2.14 8.51
N HIS A 25 -6.11 1.71 9.22
CA HIS A 25 -5.99 0.63 10.20
C HIS A 25 -6.24 -0.74 9.59
N CYS A 26 -6.57 -0.80 8.30
CA CYS A 26 -6.91 -2.05 7.63
C CYS A 26 -6.18 -2.13 6.30
N LEU A 27 -4.85 -2.08 6.34
CA LEU A 27 -4.06 -2.08 5.13
C LEU A 27 -4.36 -3.29 4.25
N ASN A 28 -4.55 -4.47 4.86
CA ASN A 28 -4.86 -5.67 4.08
C ASN A 28 -6.11 -5.49 3.23
N SER A 29 -7.14 -4.86 3.79
CA SER A 29 -8.37 -4.63 3.05
C SER A 29 -8.14 -3.64 1.91
N THR A 30 -7.35 -2.62 2.16
CA THR A 30 -7.03 -1.63 1.13
C THR A 30 -6.25 -2.28 -0.01
N ILE A 31 -5.27 -3.12 0.32
CA ILE A 31 -4.50 -3.84 -0.68
C ILE A 31 -5.41 -4.74 -1.51
N ALA A 32 -6.31 -5.46 -0.87
CA ALA A 32 -7.23 -6.34 -1.58
C ALA A 32 -8.12 -5.53 -2.53
N GLU A 33 -8.58 -4.38 -2.08
CA GLU A 33 -9.40 -3.51 -2.92
C GLU A 33 -8.63 -3.04 -4.15
N LEU A 34 -7.40 -2.62 -3.97
CA LEU A 34 -6.59 -2.15 -5.09
C LEU A 34 -6.26 -3.26 -6.06
N ARG A 35 -5.95 -4.46 -5.53
CA ARG A 35 -5.72 -5.62 -6.39
C ARG A 35 -6.96 -5.98 -7.17
N GLY A 36 -8.12 -5.85 -6.56
CA GLY A 36 -9.38 -6.10 -7.23
C GLY A 36 -9.64 -5.15 -8.39
N LYS A 37 -9.03 -3.98 -8.35
CA LYS A 37 -9.16 -3.00 -9.42
C LYS A 37 -8.09 -3.16 -10.48
N GLY A 38 -7.27 -4.21 -10.38
CA GLY A 38 -6.30 -4.52 -11.40
C GLY A 38 -4.90 -3.97 -11.15
N ILE A 39 -4.67 -3.40 -9.99
CA ILE A 39 -3.34 -2.91 -9.64
C ILE A 39 -2.51 -4.09 -9.15
N GLN A 40 -1.31 -4.25 -9.69
CA GLN A 40 -0.41 -5.30 -9.24
C GLN A 40 0.44 -4.76 -8.09
N ILE A 41 0.29 -5.39 -6.94
CA ILE A 41 1.00 -4.99 -5.73
C ILE A 41 1.78 -6.20 -5.23
N GLU A 42 3.09 -6.03 -5.09
CA GLU A 42 3.95 -7.05 -4.56
C GLU A 42 4.10 -6.90 -3.06
N ASP A 43 4.51 -7.96 -2.40
CA ASP A 43 4.72 -7.90 -0.97
C ASP A 43 5.88 -8.80 -0.57
N GLU A 44 6.38 -8.56 0.64
CA GLU A 44 7.49 -9.30 1.18
C GLU A 44 7.43 -9.22 2.69
N TRP A 45 7.72 -10.34 3.35
CA TRP A 45 7.77 -10.34 4.81
C TRP A 45 8.99 -9.58 5.31
N GLU A 46 8.80 -8.83 6.37
CA GLU A 46 9.92 -8.16 7.05
C GLU A 46 9.62 -8.14 8.54
N LYS A 47 10.65 -7.86 9.32
CA LYS A 47 10.48 -7.75 10.76
C LYS A 47 10.15 -6.30 11.10
N GLY A 48 9.08 -6.13 11.86
CA GLY A 48 8.68 -4.82 12.32
C GLY A 48 8.77 -4.74 13.84
N PRO A 49 8.61 -3.54 14.37
CA PRO A 49 8.65 -3.37 15.82
C PRO A 49 7.45 -4.04 16.47
N SER A 50 7.67 -4.63 17.63
CA SER A 50 6.62 -5.25 18.40
C SER A 50 6.46 -4.45 19.68
N ARG A 51 5.23 -4.35 20.14
CA ARG A 51 4.98 -3.66 21.40
C ARG A 51 5.42 -4.48 22.60
N GLY A 52 5.62 -5.76 22.42
CA GLY A 52 6.08 -6.58 23.50
C GLY A 52 7.54 -6.36 23.77
N SER A 53 8.02 -6.98 24.82
CA SER A 53 9.40 -6.85 25.23
C SER A 53 10.35 -7.61 24.34
N ARG A 54 9.85 -8.35 23.39
CA ARG A 54 10.65 -9.23 22.56
C ARG A 54 10.99 -8.69 21.20
N GLY A 55 10.63 -7.48 20.93
CA GLY A 55 11.22 -6.74 19.87
C GLY A 55 10.62 -6.83 18.49
N PHE A 56 10.26 -7.99 17.95
CA PHE A 56 9.94 -8.05 16.53
C PHE A 56 8.70 -8.87 16.23
N THR A 57 7.95 -8.42 15.24
CA THR A 57 6.87 -9.18 14.67
C THR A 57 7.05 -9.20 13.16
N ASN A 58 6.49 -10.20 12.50
CA ASN A 58 6.56 -10.29 11.06
C ASN A 58 5.42 -9.49 10.45
N VAL A 59 5.74 -8.59 9.54
CA VAL A 59 4.75 -7.81 8.81
C VAL A 59 5.10 -7.85 7.34
N LYS A 60 4.11 -7.61 6.50
CA LYS A 60 4.34 -7.52 5.07
C LYS A 60 4.55 -6.08 4.66
N ARG A 61 5.55 -5.87 3.84
CA ARG A 61 5.77 -4.59 3.17
C ARG A 61 5.22 -4.71 1.76
N TYR A 62 4.46 -3.74 1.33
CA TYR A 62 3.80 -3.73 0.04
C TYR A 62 4.33 -2.61 -0.83
N TRP A 63 4.37 -2.84 -2.14
CA TRP A 63 4.73 -1.79 -3.09
C TRP A 63 4.08 -2.11 -4.44
N VAL A 64 3.94 -1.07 -5.27
CA VAL A 64 3.40 -1.25 -6.60
C VAL A 64 4.47 -1.92 -7.47
N LYS A 65 4.08 -2.97 -8.19
CA LYS A 65 5.00 -3.66 -9.06
C LYS A 65 5.47 -2.72 -10.15
N SER A 66 6.78 -2.72 -10.40
CA SER A 66 7.41 -1.77 -11.31
C SER A 66 7.35 -2.28 -12.76
N GLU A 67 6.16 -2.24 -13.36
CA GLU A 67 5.94 -2.57 -14.76
C GLU A 67 5.23 -1.41 -15.43
N PRO A 68 5.58 -1.11 -16.69
CA PRO A 68 4.99 0.06 -17.36
C PRO A 68 3.47 0.07 -17.38
N GLY A 69 2.85 -1.07 -17.73
CA GLY A 69 1.38 -1.13 -17.76
C GLY A 69 0.76 -0.95 -16.40
N ASN A 70 1.40 -1.51 -15.37
CA ASN A 70 0.89 -1.39 -14.01
C ASN A 70 1.04 0.05 -13.52
N LEU A 71 2.17 0.66 -13.78
CA LEU A 71 2.41 2.03 -13.35
C LEU A 71 1.46 3.00 -14.04
N GLU A 72 1.18 2.76 -15.31
CA GLU A 72 0.22 3.60 -16.01
C GLU A 72 -1.17 3.47 -15.42
N ARG A 73 -1.57 2.26 -15.06
CA ARG A 73 -2.87 2.04 -14.43
C ARG A 73 -2.97 2.77 -13.10
N VAL A 74 -1.90 2.72 -12.31
CA VAL A 74 -1.85 3.43 -11.05
C VAL A 74 -2.01 4.93 -11.27
N ARG A 75 -1.27 5.46 -12.24
CA ARG A 75 -1.33 6.89 -12.53
C ARG A 75 -2.73 7.31 -12.95
N ARG A 76 -3.40 6.51 -13.78
CA ARG A 76 -4.76 6.81 -14.19
C ARG A 76 -5.70 6.84 -13.00
N MET A 77 -5.56 5.88 -12.10
CA MET A 77 -6.42 5.84 -10.93
C MET A 77 -6.20 7.06 -10.04
N LEU A 78 -4.96 7.46 -9.86
CA LEU A 78 -4.66 8.64 -9.06
C LEU A 78 -5.20 9.91 -9.69
N GLU A 79 -5.09 10.01 -11.02
CA GLU A 79 -5.62 11.15 -11.72
C GLU A 79 -7.13 11.23 -11.61
N MET A 80 -7.81 10.09 -11.76
CA MET A 80 -9.26 10.05 -11.62
C MET A 80 -9.69 10.43 -10.22
N SER A 81 -8.95 9.97 -9.22
CA SER A 81 -9.28 10.28 -7.85
C SER A 81 -9.18 11.78 -7.57
N GLN A 82 -8.19 12.43 -8.16
CA GLN A 82 -8.02 13.87 -7.97
C GLN A 82 -8.96 14.66 -8.86
N GLY A 83 -9.22 14.17 -10.06
CA GLY A 83 -10.05 14.89 -11.00
C GLY A 83 -11.53 14.76 -10.74
N GLY A 84 -11.92 13.85 -9.88
CA GLY A 84 -13.32 13.62 -9.60
C GLY A 84 -13.96 14.68 -8.73
N GLU A 85 -13.24 15.67 -8.39
CA GLU A 85 -13.73 16.75 -7.55
C GLU A 85 -14.73 17.63 -8.24
#